data_5d8bcdead4d3931d5f8f194d6fa129bb
#
_entry.id   5d8bcdead4d3931d5f8f194d6fa129bb
#
_cell.length_a   1.000
_cell.length_b   1.000
_cell.length_c   1.000
_cell.angle_alpha   90.00
_cell.angle_beta   90.00
_cell.angle_gamma   90.00
#
_symmetry.space_group_name_H-M   'P 1'
#
loop_
_entity.id
_entity.type
_entity.pdbx_description
1 polymer ?
#
loop_
_entity_poly.entity_id
_entity_poly.type
_entity_poly.pdbx_seq_one_letter_code
_entity_poly.pdbx_strand_id
1 'polypeptide(L)'
;MEPMEPMEPVAVWQGRYGDPVPLFGPLPGVRDGRAIAYEYALPESFEPRPGRNRLQRTFLLTDVGVALAQPCWHRATTGAGDIVPGVDPGQDEPAWYVDLMHVTDRGHEVVARDLYIDVMVPTDGRHQRLLDLDEFADAIEDGGLPADAAVDGLRRWQRFLDTYVHRDRDPRAAWSDFPPKAIENLAALPSPLGPVVTWEG
;
A
#
# COMPACT_ATOMS: atom_id res chain seq x y z
N MET A 1 19.21 -24.76 2.54
CA MET A 1 18.35 -23.81 3.27
C MET A 1 19.24 -22.61 3.54
N GLU A 2 19.09 -21.55 2.75
CA GLU A 2 19.82 -20.30 3.02
C GLU A 2 19.41 -19.79 4.40
N PRO A 3 20.35 -19.24 5.19
CA PRO A 3 20.01 -18.63 6.45
C PRO A 3 19.04 -17.47 6.16
N MET A 4 17.89 -17.45 6.83
CA MET A 4 16.99 -16.30 6.80
C MET A 4 17.79 -15.09 7.30
N GLU A 5 17.84 -14.03 6.48
CA GLU A 5 18.40 -12.77 6.94
C GLU A 5 17.59 -12.28 8.16
N PRO A 6 18.28 -11.74 9.17
CA PRO A 6 17.55 -11.23 10.34
C PRO A 6 16.65 -10.06 9.93
N MET A 7 15.40 -10.10 10.40
CA MET A 7 14.48 -8.97 10.24
C MET A 7 15.03 -7.75 10.98
N GLU A 8 15.02 -6.60 10.31
CA GLU A 8 15.60 -5.36 10.82
C GLU A 8 14.51 -4.30 11.10
N PRO A 9 14.62 -3.56 12.20
CA PRO A 9 13.72 -2.42 12.43
C PRO A 9 14.00 -1.31 11.44
N VAL A 10 12.93 -0.65 10.96
CA VAL A 10 12.99 0.47 10.02
C VAL A 10 11.96 1.52 10.39
N ALA A 11 12.31 2.79 10.21
CA ALA A 11 11.38 3.91 10.33
C ALA A 11 10.77 4.23 8.96
N VAL A 12 9.45 4.26 8.88
CA VAL A 12 8.73 4.54 7.63
C VAL A 12 8.02 5.89 7.72
N TRP A 13 8.20 6.71 6.71
CA TRP A 13 7.49 7.97 6.51
C TRP A 13 6.60 7.86 5.30
N GLN A 14 5.34 8.28 5.43
CA GLN A 14 4.37 8.29 4.36
C GLN A 14 3.92 9.70 3.99
N GLY A 15 3.51 9.88 2.74
CA GLY A 15 2.89 11.09 2.26
C GLY A 15 2.50 10.95 0.80
N ARG A 16 1.92 12.00 0.23
CA ARG A 16 1.60 12.09 -1.20
C ARG A 16 2.73 12.83 -1.91
N TYR A 17 3.04 12.45 -3.14
CA TYR A 17 4.07 13.13 -3.94
C TYR A 17 3.56 14.54 -4.32
N GLY A 18 4.41 15.55 -4.14
CA GLY A 18 4.04 16.93 -4.41
C GLY A 18 3.17 17.61 -3.34
N ASP A 19 2.67 16.87 -2.36
CA ASP A 19 1.87 17.43 -1.27
C ASP A 19 2.77 18.30 -0.35
N PRO A 20 2.36 19.54 -0.05
CA PRO A 20 3.06 20.40 0.93
C PRO A 20 2.86 19.92 2.38
N VAL A 21 1.93 19.00 2.63
CA VAL A 21 1.67 18.46 3.97
C VAL A 21 2.89 17.68 4.45
N PRO A 22 3.30 17.83 5.73
CA PRO A 22 4.40 17.05 6.30
C PRO A 22 4.16 15.55 6.16
N LEU A 23 5.26 14.81 5.94
CA LEU A 23 5.19 13.36 5.93
C LEU A 23 4.63 12.82 7.25
N PHE A 24 3.75 11.83 7.16
CA PHE A 24 3.24 11.10 8.31
C PHE A 24 4.26 10.06 8.80
N GLY A 25 4.57 10.09 10.06
CA GLY A 25 5.55 9.17 10.68
C GLY A 25 6.43 9.87 11.72
N PRO A 26 7.55 9.20 12.16
CA PRO A 26 7.98 7.88 11.72
C PRO A 26 7.06 6.76 12.21
N LEU A 27 6.72 5.85 11.32
CA LEU A 27 5.98 4.64 11.63
C LEU A 27 6.96 3.51 11.94
N PRO A 28 6.77 2.77 13.03
CA PRO A 28 7.61 1.62 13.31
C PRO A 28 7.34 0.53 12.28
N GLY A 29 8.39 0.05 11.65
CA GLY A 29 8.34 -1.01 10.66
C GLY A 29 9.39 -2.08 10.89
N VAL A 30 9.21 -3.19 10.18
CA VAL A 30 10.12 -4.33 10.16
C VAL A 30 10.44 -4.68 8.71
N ARG A 31 11.72 -4.82 8.40
CA ARG A 31 12.23 -5.17 7.07
C ARG A 31 12.61 -6.65 7.02
N ASP A 32 12.21 -7.30 5.93
CA ASP A 32 12.67 -8.62 5.50
C ASP A 32 13.11 -8.50 4.02
N GLY A 33 14.41 -8.40 3.78
CA GLY A 33 14.97 -8.17 2.47
C GLY A 33 14.45 -6.88 1.82
N ARG A 34 13.67 -7.03 0.73
CA ARG A 34 13.08 -5.90 -0.02
C ARG A 34 11.66 -5.55 0.39
N ALA A 35 11.10 -6.31 1.32
CA ALA A 35 9.77 -6.05 1.85
C ALA A 35 9.85 -5.41 3.23
N ILE A 36 8.94 -4.50 3.52
CA ILE A 36 8.82 -3.83 4.81
C ILE A 36 7.35 -3.93 5.22
N ALA A 37 7.10 -4.35 6.47
CA ALA A 37 5.78 -4.18 7.10
C ALA A 37 5.83 -3.00 8.07
N TYR A 38 4.78 -2.21 8.10
CA TYR A 38 4.58 -1.14 9.09
C TYR A 38 3.10 -1.01 9.42
N GLU A 39 2.81 -0.37 10.55
CA GLU A 39 1.45 -0.25 11.05
C GLU A 39 1.16 1.16 11.55
N TYR A 40 -0.10 1.56 11.41
CA TYR A 40 -0.64 2.80 11.96
C TYR A 40 -2.12 2.63 12.32
N ALA A 41 -2.58 3.38 13.30
CA ALA A 41 -3.99 3.40 13.66
C ALA A 41 -4.76 4.39 12.78
N LEU A 42 -5.92 3.98 12.30
CA LEU A 42 -6.86 4.88 11.63
C LEU A 42 -7.67 5.67 12.66
N PRO A 43 -8.03 6.94 12.37
CA PRO A 43 -8.85 7.77 13.24
C PRO A 43 -10.27 7.21 13.42
N GLU A 44 -11.00 7.78 14.39
CA GLU A 44 -12.34 7.31 14.76
C GLU A 44 -13.39 7.46 13.65
N SER A 45 -13.14 8.33 12.67
CA SER A 45 -13.96 8.48 11.48
C SER A 45 -14.01 7.23 10.59
N PHE A 46 -13.07 6.30 10.75
CA PHE A 46 -13.05 5.04 10.03
C PHE A 46 -13.78 3.94 10.81
N GLU A 47 -14.74 3.30 10.15
CA GLU A 47 -15.47 2.18 10.70
C GLU A 47 -14.70 0.87 10.44
N PRO A 48 -14.20 0.16 11.48
CA PRO A 48 -13.44 -1.06 11.28
C PRO A 48 -14.33 -2.18 10.73
N ARG A 49 -13.74 -3.07 9.95
CA ARG A 49 -14.40 -4.30 9.50
C ARG A 49 -14.73 -5.21 10.69
N PRO A 50 -15.79 -6.04 10.62
CA PRO A 50 -16.11 -7.02 11.65
C PRO A 50 -14.88 -7.88 12.01
N GLY A 51 -14.56 -7.97 13.29
CA GLY A 51 -13.41 -8.74 13.78
C GLY A 51 -12.03 -8.08 13.54
N ARG A 52 -11.98 -6.88 12.99
CA ARG A 52 -10.76 -6.07 12.85
C ARG A 52 -10.76 -4.91 13.86
N ASN A 53 -9.57 -4.45 14.22
CA ASN A 53 -9.37 -3.18 14.91
C ASN A 53 -9.00 -2.10 13.87
N ARG A 54 -8.75 -0.85 14.31
CA ARG A 54 -8.35 0.25 13.43
C ARG A 54 -6.86 0.25 13.08
N LEU A 55 -6.13 -0.79 13.42
CA LEU A 55 -4.70 -0.87 13.11
C LEU A 55 -4.51 -1.42 11.70
N GLN A 56 -4.09 -0.54 10.80
CA GLN A 56 -3.79 -0.87 9.42
C GLN A 56 -2.36 -1.36 9.32
N ARG A 57 -2.19 -2.59 8.81
CA ARG A 57 -0.88 -3.11 8.40
C ARG A 57 -0.71 -2.92 6.90
N THR A 58 0.42 -2.35 6.53
CA THR A 58 0.83 -2.13 5.14
C THR A 58 2.17 -2.80 4.87
N PHE A 59 2.31 -3.36 3.68
CA PHE A 59 3.54 -3.99 3.20
C PHE A 59 4.08 -3.18 2.01
N LEU A 60 5.32 -2.71 2.11
CA LEU A 60 6.00 -1.96 1.06
C LEU A 60 7.03 -2.85 0.38
N LEU A 61 6.90 -3.01 -0.95
CA LEU A 61 7.91 -3.65 -1.80
C LEU A 61 8.81 -2.55 -2.37
N THR A 62 10.01 -2.42 -1.82
CA THR A 62 10.89 -1.28 -2.12
C THR A 62 11.49 -1.33 -3.52
N ASP A 63 11.66 -2.51 -4.10
CA ASP A 63 12.24 -2.71 -5.44
C ASP A 63 11.28 -2.36 -6.59
N VAL A 64 10.00 -2.55 -6.37
CA VAL A 64 8.96 -2.18 -7.36
C VAL A 64 8.21 -0.90 -7.00
N GLY A 65 8.39 -0.39 -5.76
CA GLY A 65 7.74 0.82 -5.29
C GLY A 65 6.21 0.65 -5.22
N VAL A 66 5.77 -0.37 -4.49
CA VAL A 66 4.34 -0.69 -4.34
C VAL A 66 4.05 -0.95 -2.87
N ALA A 67 3.01 -0.32 -2.33
CA ALA A 67 2.46 -0.65 -1.04
C ALA A 67 1.22 -1.54 -1.19
N LEU A 68 1.08 -2.50 -0.28
CA LEU A 68 -0.06 -3.43 -0.28
C LEU A 68 -0.69 -3.46 1.10
N ALA A 69 -2.00 -3.34 1.16
CA ALA A 69 -2.73 -3.45 2.40
C ALA A 69 -4.03 -4.24 2.22
N GLN A 70 -4.41 -5.01 3.25
CA GLN A 70 -5.78 -5.46 3.37
C GLN A 70 -6.51 -4.44 4.26
N PRO A 71 -7.43 -3.62 3.73
CA PRO A 71 -8.08 -2.57 4.49
C PRO A 71 -8.73 -3.12 5.76
N CYS A 72 -8.39 -2.57 6.91
CA CYS A 72 -9.01 -2.92 8.19
C CYS A 72 -10.35 -2.21 8.40
N TRP A 73 -10.74 -1.32 7.49
CA TRP A 73 -11.97 -0.51 7.50
C TRP A 73 -12.86 -0.84 6.31
N HIS A 74 -14.14 -0.55 6.39
CA HIS A 74 -15.08 -0.70 5.28
C HIS A 74 -15.81 0.60 4.94
N ARG A 75 -15.75 1.60 5.79
CA ARG A 75 -16.33 2.91 5.55
C ARG A 75 -15.57 4.00 6.29
N ALA A 76 -15.40 5.16 5.65
CA ALA A 76 -14.93 6.37 6.29
C ALA A 76 -15.93 7.50 6.03
N THR A 77 -16.08 8.39 7.02
CA THR A 77 -16.86 9.63 6.87
C THR A 77 -15.88 10.80 6.85
N THR A 78 -15.94 11.61 5.80
CA THR A 78 -15.25 12.89 5.79
C THR A 78 -16.00 13.88 6.69
N GLY A 79 -15.32 14.90 7.17
CA GLY A 79 -15.94 15.96 7.98
C GLY A 79 -17.10 16.71 7.27
N ALA A 80 -17.26 16.54 5.96
CA ALA A 80 -18.36 17.06 5.16
C ALA A 80 -19.56 16.09 5.08
N GLY A 81 -19.50 14.93 5.72
CA GLY A 81 -20.55 13.91 5.67
C GLY A 81 -20.50 13.03 4.41
N ASP A 82 -19.52 13.23 3.55
CA ASP A 82 -19.32 12.38 2.38
C ASP A 82 -18.76 11.02 2.82
N ILE A 83 -19.29 9.97 2.23
CA ILE A 83 -18.77 8.61 2.43
C ILE A 83 -17.64 8.41 1.43
N VAL A 84 -16.41 8.32 1.92
CA VAL A 84 -15.31 7.84 1.09
C VAL A 84 -15.59 6.36 0.81
N PRO A 85 -15.66 5.94 -0.45
CA PRO A 85 -15.88 4.56 -0.78
C PRO A 85 -14.73 3.70 -0.22
N GLY A 86 -14.92 3.17 0.96
CA GLY A 86 -14.19 2.00 1.39
C GLY A 86 -14.61 0.81 0.53
N VAL A 87 -13.96 -0.30 0.72
CA VAL A 87 -14.37 -1.56 0.09
C VAL A 87 -15.87 -1.76 0.32
N ASP A 88 -16.62 -1.96 -0.76
CA ASP A 88 -18.08 -2.13 -0.75
C ASP A 88 -18.52 -3.08 0.36
N PRO A 89 -19.40 -2.65 1.28
CA PRO A 89 -19.88 -3.50 2.37
C PRO A 89 -20.63 -4.76 1.91
N GLY A 90 -20.97 -4.86 0.62
CA GLY A 90 -21.56 -6.04 0.01
C GLY A 90 -20.57 -7.07 -0.51
N GLN A 91 -19.28 -6.80 -0.48
CA GLN A 91 -18.24 -7.77 -0.86
C GLN A 91 -17.68 -8.43 0.42
N ASP A 92 -18.12 -9.65 0.69
CA ASP A 92 -17.70 -10.44 1.85
C ASP A 92 -16.21 -10.81 1.87
N GLU A 93 -15.48 -10.59 0.77
CA GLU A 93 -14.06 -10.93 0.67
C GLU A 93 -13.15 -9.69 0.78
N PRO A 94 -12.12 -9.73 1.65
CA PRO A 94 -11.17 -8.65 1.77
C PRO A 94 -10.34 -8.53 0.48
N ALA A 95 -10.55 -7.46 -0.27
CA ALA A 95 -9.67 -7.11 -1.38
C ALA A 95 -8.33 -6.60 -0.83
N TRP A 96 -7.28 -6.75 -1.61
CA TRP A 96 -6.05 -6.03 -1.41
C TRP A 96 -6.16 -4.65 -2.04
N TYR A 97 -5.68 -3.65 -1.33
CA TYR A 97 -5.44 -2.31 -1.84
C TYR A 97 -3.95 -2.19 -2.16
N VAL A 98 -3.63 -1.73 -3.35
CA VAL A 98 -2.26 -1.68 -3.86
C VAL A 98 -1.99 -0.29 -4.39
N ASP A 99 -1.09 0.44 -3.73
CA ASP A 99 -0.74 1.80 -4.06
C ASP A 99 0.60 1.84 -4.80
N LEU A 100 0.68 2.61 -5.88
CA LEU A 100 1.96 2.92 -6.52
C LEU A 100 2.69 3.99 -5.72
N MET A 101 3.92 3.68 -5.29
CA MET A 101 4.71 4.53 -4.41
C MET A 101 6.01 4.99 -5.04
N HIS A 102 6.41 6.23 -4.77
CA HIS A 102 7.79 6.66 -4.92
C HIS A 102 8.55 6.38 -3.62
N VAL A 103 9.54 5.50 -3.68
CA VAL A 103 10.27 5.03 -2.50
C VAL A 103 11.69 5.59 -2.48
N THR A 104 12.03 6.26 -1.39
CA THR A 104 13.42 6.64 -1.07
C THR A 104 13.88 5.79 0.10
N ASP A 105 14.75 4.82 -0.18
CA ASP A 105 15.27 3.87 0.81
C ASP A 105 16.68 4.28 1.27
N ARG A 106 16.86 4.50 2.58
CA ARG A 106 18.13 4.84 3.23
C ARG A 106 18.58 3.77 4.22
N GLY A 107 18.08 2.54 4.08
CA GLY A 107 18.35 1.43 4.99
C GLY A 107 17.47 1.46 6.22
N HIS A 108 17.86 2.18 7.26
CA HIS A 108 17.12 2.30 8.52
C HIS A 108 15.93 3.26 8.46
N GLU A 109 15.81 4.05 7.41
CA GLU A 109 14.72 4.98 7.16
C GLU A 109 14.22 4.85 5.72
N VAL A 110 12.92 4.83 5.55
CA VAL A 110 12.28 4.78 4.24
C VAL A 110 11.20 5.85 4.15
N VAL A 111 11.21 6.58 3.05
CA VAL A 111 10.16 7.53 2.70
C VAL A 111 9.38 6.96 1.53
N ALA A 112 8.09 6.73 1.73
CA ALA A 112 7.15 6.26 0.72
C ALA A 112 6.15 7.38 0.40
N ARG A 113 6.13 7.84 -0.85
CA ARG A 113 5.18 8.84 -1.34
C ARG A 113 4.26 8.22 -2.37
N ASP A 114 2.98 8.35 -2.12
CA ASP A 114 1.93 7.95 -3.03
C ASP A 114 2.04 8.69 -4.38
N LEU A 115 1.90 7.94 -5.47
CA LEU A 115 1.93 8.43 -6.85
C LEU A 115 0.54 8.41 -7.50
N TYR A 116 -0.51 8.43 -6.70
CA TYR A 116 -1.93 8.57 -7.10
C TYR A 116 -2.55 7.34 -7.80
N ILE A 117 -1.78 6.39 -8.29
CA ILE A 117 -2.34 5.20 -8.96
C ILE A 117 -2.53 4.07 -7.97
N ASP A 118 -3.78 3.63 -7.86
CA ASP A 118 -4.17 2.55 -6.98
C ASP A 118 -4.84 1.42 -7.74
N VAL A 119 -4.77 0.21 -7.20
CA VAL A 119 -5.57 -0.90 -7.69
C VAL A 119 -6.15 -1.72 -6.55
N MET A 120 -7.42 -2.04 -6.67
CA MET A 120 -8.07 -3.03 -5.82
C MET A 120 -7.97 -4.41 -6.44
N VAL A 121 -7.48 -5.36 -5.65
CA VAL A 121 -7.30 -6.75 -6.04
C VAL A 121 -8.15 -7.64 -5.15
N PRO A 122 -9.24 -8.23 -5.66
CA PRO A 122 -10.01 -9.22 -4.92
C PRO A 122 -9.18 -10.45 -4.56
N THR A 123 -9.58 -11.17 -3.55
CA THR A 123 -8.89 -12.40 -3.10
C THR A 123 -8.89 -13.51 -4.13
N ASP A 124 -9.87 -13.53 -5.05
CA ASP A 124 -9.91 -14.48 -6.16
C ASP A 124 -8.90 -14.13 -7.30
N GLY A 125 -8.28 -12.95 -7.23
CA GLY A 125 -7.26 -12.49 -8.18
C GLY A 125 -7.75 -12.33 -9.63
N ARG A 126 -9.04 -12.38 -9.89
CA ARG A 126 -9.58 -12.42 -11.28
C ARG A 126 -10.04 -11.08 -11.81
N HIS A 127 -10.38 -10.15 -10.91
CA HIS A 127 -10.93 -8.86 -11.28
C HIS A 127 -10.16 -7.79 -10.53
N GLN A 128 -9.46 -6.94 -11.24
CA GLN A 128 -8.81 -5.78 -10.67
C GLN A 128 -9.59 -4.52 -11.02
N ARG A 129 -9.62 -3.56 -10.10
CA ARG A 129 -10.16 -2.24 -10.34
C ARG A 129 -9.05 -1.22 -10.19
N LEU A 130 -8.68 -0.60 -11.29
CA LEU A 130 -7.75 0.53 -11.30
C LEU A 130 -8.49 1.79 -10.86
N LEU A 131 -7.87 2.60 -10.01
CA LEU A 131 -8.41 3.82 -9.42
C LEU A 131 -7.50 5.01 -9.71
N ASP A 132 -8.08 6.19 -9.67
CA ASP A 132 -7.42 7.50 -9.52
C ASP A 132 -6.44 7.88 -10.64
N LEU A 133 -6.66 7.35 -11.87
CA LEU A 133 -5.88 7.74 -13.06
C LEU A 133 -6.06 9.21 -13.43
N ASP A 134 -7.22 9.77 -13.15
CA ASP A 134 -7.52 11.19 -13.31
C ASP A 134 -6.72 12.04 -12.32
N GLU A 135 -6.65 11.66 -11.05
CA GLU A 135 -5.80 12.35 -10.06
C GLU A 135 -4.31 12.29 -10.45
N PHE A 136 -3.85 11.16 -11.00
CA PHE A 136 -2.48 11.04 -11.51
C PHE A 136 -2.21 12.01 -12.67
N ALA A 137 -3.16 12.13 -13.61
CA ALA A 137 -3.05 13.05 -14.74
C ALA A 137 -3.05 14.51 -14.27
N ASP A 138 -3.98 14.87 -13.38
CA ASP A 138 -4.11 16.22 -12.81
C ASP A 138 -2.83 16.60 -12.06
N ALA A 139 -2.26 15.68 -11.27
CA ALA A 139 -1.01 15.93 -10.55
C ALA A 139 0.18 16.22 -11.48
N ILE A 140 0.21 15.62 -12.67
CA ILE A 140 1.23 15.95 -13.70
C ILE A 140 0.95 17.33 -14.30
N GLU A 141 -0.31 17.63 -14.66
CA GLU A 141 -0.68 18.90 -15.27
C GLU A 141 -0.44 20.08 -14.32
N ASP A 142 -0.75 19.92 -13.04
CA ASP A 142 -0.54 20.92 -12.00
C ASP A 142 0.95 21.06 -11.58
N GLY A 143 1.82 20.18 -12.07
CA GLY A 143 3.24 20.18 -11.76
C GLY A 143 3.58 19.65 -10.35
N GLY A 144 2.62 19.11 -9.62
CA GLY A 144 2.83 18.42 -8.33
C GLY A 144 3.61 17.11 -8.49
N LEU A 145 3.37 16.40 -9.61
CA LEU A 145 4.11 15.20 -9.99
C LEU A 145 5.01 15.48 -11.22
N PRO A 146 6.33 15.59 -11.05
CA PRO A 146 7.26 15.79 -12.18
C PRO A 146 7.19 14.63 -13.18
N ALA A 147 7.29 14.96 -14.47
CA ALA A 147 7.16 13.98 -15.55
C ALA A 147 8.15 12.80 -15.47
N ASP A 148 9.36 13.02 -14.97
CA ASP A 148 10.36 11.97 -14.77
C ASP A 148 9.95 11.01 -13.63
N ALA A 149 9.39 11.51 -12.55
CA ALA A 149 8.84 10.69 -11.47
C ALA A 149 7.61 9.88 -11.94
N ALA A 150 6.72 10.50 -12.73
CA ALA A 150 5.58 9.83 -13.33
C ALA A 150 6.01 8.69 -14.27
N VAL A 151 6.97 8.95 -15.15
CA VAL A 151 7.52 7.95 -16.09
C VAL A 151 8.21 6.80 -15.35
N ASP A 152 8.99 7.09 -14.30
CA ASP A 152 9.60 6.04 -13.49
C ASP A 152 8.54 5.22 -12.75
N GLY A 153 7.54 5.89 -12.18
CA GLY A 153 6.39 5.23 -11.54
C GLY A 153 5.68 4.25 -12.46
N LEU A 154 5.30 4.68 -13.67
CA LEU A 154 4.65 3.81 -14.66
C LEU A 154 5.51 2.62 -15.08
N ARG A 155 6.84 2.79 -15.21
CA ARG A 155 7.75 1.69 -15.51
C ARG A 155 7.83 0.67 -14.37
N ARG A 156 7.80 1.13 -13.12
CA ARG A 156 7.77 0.26 -11.93
C ARG A 156 6.43 -0.45 -11.81
N TRP A 157 5.34 0.26 -12.08
CA TRP A 157 4.01 -0.31 -12.13
C TRP A 157 3.91 -1.45 -13.15
N GLN A 158 4.43 -1.25 -14.36
CA GLN A 158 4.49 -2.32 -15.36
C GLN A 158 5.30 -3.53 -14.89
N ARG A 159 6.45 -3.31 -14.23
CA ARG A 159 7.24 -4.42 -13.65
C ARG A 159 6.47 -5.18 -12.58
N PHE A 160 5.74 -4.47 -11.71
CA PHE A 160 4.88 -5.10 -10.71
C PHE A 160 3.80 -5.96 -11.37
N LEU A 161 3.10 -5.41 -12.34
CA LEU A 161 2.06 -6.14 -13.08
C LEU A 161 2.63 -7.39 -13.77
N ASP A 162 3.77 -7.30 -14.43
CA ASP A 162 4.40 -8.42 -15.13
C ASP A 162 4.91 -9.50 -14.17
N THR A 163 5.34 -9.10 -12.98
CA THR A 163 5.92 -10.04 -11.99
C THR A 163 4.84 -10.80 -11.23
N TYR A 164 3.79 -10.11 -10.80
CA TYR A 164 2.83 -10.64 -9.83
C TYR A 164 1.43 -10.86 -10.41
N VAL A 165 1.08 -10.13 -11.46
CA VAL A 165 -0.29 -10.11 -11.99
C VAL A 165 -0.42 -10.82 -13.32
N HIS A 166 0.48 -10.53 -14.28
CA HIS A 166 0.39 -10.99 -15.66
C HIS A 166 1.33 -12.16 -15.98
N ARG A 167 1.92 -12.79 -14.97
CA ARG A 167 2.97 -13.79 -15.15
C ARG A 167 2.62 -14.89 -16.15
N ASP A 168 1.40 -15.40 -16.06
CA ASP A 168 0.97 -16.50 -16.93
C ASP A 168 0.40 -16.02 -18.28
N ARG A 169 0.28 -14.70 -18.48
CA ARG A 169 -0.30 -14.06 -19.67
C ARG A 169 -1.67 -14.62 -20.10
N ASP A 170 -2.30 -15.41 -19.24
CA ASP A 170 -3.66 -15.88 -19.43
C ASP A 170 -4.62 -14.96 -18.64
N PRO A 171 -5.44 -14.15 -19.31
CA PRO A 171 -6.38 -13.26 -18.64
C PRO A 171 -7.48 -14.00 -17.85
N ARG A 172 -7.54 -15.33 -17.97
CA ARG A 172 -8.48 -16.18 -17.23
C ARG A 172 -7.86 -16.84 -16.01
N ALA A 173 -6.53 -16.85 -15.93
CA ALA A 173 -5.82 -17.41 -14.79
C ALA A 173 -5.96 -16.47 -13.57
N ALA A 174 -6.14 -17.06 -12.41
CA ALA A 174 -5.97 -16.32 -11.17
C ALA A 174 -4.49 -15.93 -10.99
N TRP A 175 -4.23 -14.84 -10.33
CA TRP A 175 -2.87 -14.40 -10.05
C TRP A 175 -2.15 -15.41 -9.15
N SER A 176 -1.25 -16.20 -9.74
CA SER A 176 -0.61 -17.31 -9.04
C SER A 176 0.36 -16.87 -7.94
N ASP A 177 0.90 -15.67 -8.03
CA ASP A 177 1.93 -15.14 -7.13
C ASP A 177 1.45 -13.92 -6.30
N PHE A 178 0.14 -13.75 -6.18
CA PHE A 178 -0.44 -12.67 -5.38
C PHE A 178 -1.21 -13.22 -4.17
N PRO A 179 -1.06 -12.68 -2.95
CA PRO A 179 -0.10 -11.64 -2.59
C PRO A 179 1.35 -12.12 -2.72
N PRO A 180 2.32 -11.20 -2.95
CA PRO A 180 3.72 -11.57 -3.14
C PRO A 180 4.26 -12.38 -1.97
N LYS A 181 4.94 -13.50 -2.23
CA LYS A 181 5.56 -14.33 -1.19
C LYS A 181 6.55 -13.57 -0.31
N ALA A 182 7.12 -12.48 -0.84
CA ALA A 182 8.03 -11.62 -0.08
C ALA A 182 7.42 -11.03 1.19
N ILE A 183 6.09 -10.96 1.30
CA ILE A 183 5.43 -10.43 2.51
C ILE A 183 4.99 -11.53 3.49
N GLU A 184 5.13 -12.80 3.16
CA GLU A 184 4.58 -13.92 3.96
C GLU A 184 5.10 -13.92 5.40
N ASN A 185 6.42 -13.81 5.58
CA ASN A 185 7.04 -13.76 6.91
C ASN A 185 6.59 -12.54 7.71
N LEU A 186 6.51 -11.39 7.05
CA LEU A 186 6.07 -10.13 7.66
C LEU A 186 4.58 -10.15 8.03
N ALA A 187 3.76 -10.83 7.25
CA ALA A 187 2.34 -11.00 7.54
C ALA A 187 2.09 -11.87 8.79
N ALA A 188 3.00 -12.81 9.07
CA ALA A 188 2.94 -13.69 10.24
C ALA A 188 3.37 -13.03 11.55
N LEU A 189 3.97 -11.83 11.49
CA LEU A 189 4.42 -11.12 12.70
C LEU A 189 3.24 -10.73 13.59
N PRO A 190 3.41 -10.75 14.93
CA PRO A 190 2.39 -10.26 15.85
C PRO A 190 2.14 -8.75 15.63
N SER A 191 0.93 -8.30 15.92
CA SER A 191 0.53 -6.90 15.90
C SER A 191 0.31 -6.42 17.34
N PRO A 192 0.69 -5.16 17.69
CA PRO A 192 1.36 -4.18 16.86
C PRO A 192 2.87 -4.45 16.67
N LEU A 193 3.43 -3.98 15.54
CA LEU A 193 4.87 -4.10 15.24
C LEU A 193 5.75 -3.19 16.11
N GLY A 194 5.15 -2.19 16.78
CA GLY A 194 5.82 -1.23 17.63
C GLY A 194 4.85 -0.26 18.27
N PRO A 195 5.32 0.89 18.79
CA PRO A 195 4.44 1.93 19.30
C PRO A 195 3.43 2.37 18.25
N VAL A 196 2.15 2.40 18.64
CA VAL A 196 1.06 2.78 17.71
C VAL A 196 1.06 4.27 17.47
N VAL A 197 1.13 4.66 16.21
CA VAL A 197 1.00 6.05 15.73
C VAL A 197 -0.36 6.17 15.05
N THR A 198 -1.12 7.20 15.38
CA THR A 198 -2.45 7.42 14.75
C THR A 198 -2.30 8.35 13.56
N TRP A 199 -2.90 7.97 12.45
CA TRP A 199 -3.00 8.83 11.28
C TRP A 199 -4.00 9.96 11.57
N GLU A 200 -3.58 11.20 11.32
CA GLU A 200 -4.38 12.39 11.65
C GLU A 200 -5.18 12.95 10.46
N GLY A 201 -5.07 12.32 9.27
CA GLY A 201 -5.81 12.71 8.06
C GLY A 201 -5.06 13.69 7.16
#